data_4fe70ee3e820a63558771c759f9d40ad
#
_entry.id   4fe70ee3e820a63558771c759f9d40ad
#
_cell.length_a   1.000
_cell.length_b   1.000
_cell.length_c   1.000
_cell.angle_alpha   90.00
_cell.angle_beta   90.00
_cell.angle_gamma   90.00
#
_symmetry.space_group_name_H-M   'P 1'
#
loop_
_entity.id
_entity.type
_entity.pdbx_description
1 polymer ?
#
loop_
_entity_poly.entity_id
_entity_poly.type
_entity_poly.pdbx_seq_one_letter_code
_entity_poly.pdbx_strand_id
1 'polypeptide(L)'
;MNSIFNYFSDTYDLAWLALNCAYSVKRVLMGVMAAVLIGITAGLLRSALPRKLKNNRVLRFLFEAPKFPPPIAWIPFVILFFGIGEISAYTIVFIGAFSPIFTNAYDGAESVSRITRNTARSMEIYGIRYLFCIIFQASLPQILTGVRIGISMGWMSVIAAEMISGQSGLGYSIQLNRLNLQYDLMVVDMLLIGFIGFLLFEGAVLFEKKIISWKG
;
A
#
# COMPACT_ATOMS: atom_id res chain seq x y z
N MET A 1 4.09 33.31 -20.68
CA MET A 1 3.38 32.10 -20.23
C MET A 1 3.18 31.10 -21.35
N ASN A 2 2.87 31.55 -22.58
CA ASN A 2 2.70 30.67 -23.76
C ASN A 2 4.01 29.98 -24.23
N SER A 3 5.18 30.59 -24.03
CA SER A 3 6.47 30.02 -24.46
C SER A 3 6.91 28.81 -23.62
N ILE A 4 6.60 28.79 -22.32
CA ILE A 4 6.85 27.66 -21.43
C ILE A 4 5.90 26.49 -21.78
N PHE A 5 4.62 26.81 -22.03
CA PHE A 5 3.63 25.79 -22.40
C PHE A 5 3.93 25.15 -23.76
N ASN A 6 4.37 25.93 -24.74
CA ASN A 6 4.79 25.41 -26.04
C ASN A 6 6.08 24.57 -25.95
N TYR A 7 7.04 24.98 -25.11
CA TYR A 7 8.26 24.20 -24.84
C TYR A 7 7.92 22.82 -24.25
N PHE A 8 6.98 22.77 -23.30
CA PHE A 8 6.50 21.51 -22.74
C PHE A 8 5.72 20.68 -23.75
N SER A 9 4.90 21.29 -24.59
CA SER A 9 4.11 20.61 -25.63
C SER A 9 4.99 20.00 -26.74
N ASP A 10 6.08 20.67 -27.11
CA ASP A 10 6.98 20.21 -28.16
C ASP A 10 8.04 19.22 -27.67
N THR A 11 8.37 19.25 -26.39
CA THR A 11 9.42 18.40 -25.79
C THR A 11 8.85 17.17 -25.06
N TYR A 12 7.61 17.26 -24.61
CA TYR A 12 6.93 16.18 -23.91
C TYR A 12 5.73 15.68 -24.73
N ASP A 13 5.74 14.41 -25.07
CA ASP A 13 4.52 13.72 -25.51
C ASP A 13 3.59 13.54 -24.31
N LEU A 14 2.61 14.45 -24.19
CA LEU A 14 1.61 14.41 -23.12
C LEU A 14 0.85 13.09 -23.05
N ALA A 15 0.66 12.43 -24.20
CA ALA A 15 0.04 11.11 -24.25
C ALA A 15 0.94 10.04 -23.61
N TRP A 16 2.23 10.09 -23.89
CA TRP A 16 3.22 9.20 -23.28
C TRP A 16 3.31 9.40 -21.75
N LEU A 17 3.28 10.65 -21.28
CA LEU A 17 3.29 10.97 -19.86
C LEU A 17 2.04 10.46 -19.16
N ALA A 18 0.85 10.72 -19.72
CA ALA A 18 -0.41 10.23 -19.18
C ALA A 18 -0.46 8.71 -19.11
N LEU A 19 0.12 8.03 -20.10
CA LEU A 19 0.23 6.58 -20.13
C LEU A 19 1.12 6.05 -18.98
N ASN A 20 2.27 6.69 -18.74
CA ASN A 20 3.16 6.34 -17.63
C ASN A 20 2.51 6.58 -16.27
N CYS A 21 1.77 7.69 -16.10
CA CYS A 21 0.95 7.91 -14.92
C CYS A 21 -0.06 6.78 -14.69
N ALA A 22 -0.76 6.37 -15.75
CA ALA A 22 -1.75 5.29 -15.68
C ALA A 22 -1.12 3.95 -15.30
N TYR A 23 0.07 3.63 -15.82
CA TYR A 23 0.79 2.40 -15.46
C TYR A 23 1.18 2.39 -13.98
N SER A 24 1.77 3.48 -13.45
CA SER A 24 2.15 3.55 -12.05
C SER A 24 0.94 3.45 -11.12
N VAL A 25 -0.14 4.17 -11.40
CA VAL A 25 -1.39 4.11 -10.63
C VAL A 25 -2.01 2.72 -10.66
N LYS A 26 -2.09 2.09 -11.83
CA LYS A 26 -2.58 0.70 -11.98
C LYS A 26 -1.79 -0.26 -11.11
N ARG A 27 -0.45 -0.18 -11.15
CA ARG A 27 0.43 -1.05 -10.36
C ARG A 27 0.19 -0.89 -8.86
N VAL A 28 0.05 0.35 -8.39
CA VAL A 28 -0.26 0.61 -6.98
C VAL A 28 -1.61 0.04 -6.59
N LEU A 29 -2.65 0.30 -7.38
CA LEU A 29 -3.99 -0.21 -7.08
C LEU A 29 -4.02 -1.74 -6.99
N MET A 30 -3.38 -2.44 -7.94
CA MET A 30 -3.34 -3.90 -7.93
C MET A 30 -2.55 -4.47 -6.75
N GLY A 31 -1.36 -3.93 -6.46
CA GLY A 31 -0.54 -4.39 -5.34
C GLY A 31 -1.16 -4.07 -3.98
N VAL A 32 -1.74 -2.88 -3.82
CA VAL A 32 -2.44 -2.48 -2.58
C VAL A 32 -3.70 -3.31 -2.40
N MET A 33 -4.48 -3.58 -3.44
CA MET A 33 -5.68 -4.43 -3.34
C MET A 33 -5.33 -5.84 -2.84
N ALA A 34 -4.27 -6.44 -3.37
CA ALA A 34 -3.77 -7.71 -2.86
C ALA A 34 -3.32 -7.61 -1.39
N ALA A 35 -2.62 -6.52 -1.02
CA ALA A 35 -2.17 -6.27 0.34
C ALA A 35 -3.35 -6.05 1.31
N VAL A 36 -4.42 -5.39 0.89
CA VAL A 36 -5.65 -5.20 1.67
C VAL A 36 -6.32 -6.54 1.95
N LEU A 37 -6.54 -7.36 0.90
CA LEU A 37 -7.20 -8.65 1.04
C LEU A 37 -6.41 -9.60 1.95
N ILE A 38 -5.12 -9.75 1.72
CA ILE A 38 -4.27 -10.68 2.46
C ILE A 38 -3.88 -10.09 3.83
N GLY A 39 -3.53 -8.80 3.91
CA GLY A 39 -3.05 -8.15 5.12
C GLY A 39 -4.13 -8.04 6.19
N ILE A 40 -5.36 -7.65 5.82
CA ILE A 40 -6.48 -7.57 6.78
C ILE A 40 -6.83 -8.96 7.29
N THR A 41 -7.02 -9.92 6.39
CA THR A 41 -7.38 -11.29 6.78
C THR A 41 -6.31 -11.91 7.67
N ALA A 42 -5.03 -11.80 7.32
CA ALA A 42 -3.92 -12.31 8.11
C ALA A 42 -3.81 -11.62 9.49
N GLY A 43 -4.01 -10.29 9.55
CA GLY A 43 -4.01 -9.52 10.81
C GLY A 43 -5.12 -9.95 11.76
N LEU A 44 -6.35 -10.09 11.25
CA LEU A 44 -7.50 -10.57 12.01
C LEU A 44 -7.30 -12.01 12.48
N LEU A 45 -6.85 -12.91 11.60
CA LEU A 45 -6.60 -14.31 11.96
C LEU A 45 -5.51 -14.41 13.03
N ARG A 46 -4.42 -13.63 12.93
CA ARG A 46 -3.40 -13.57 13.98
C ARG A 46 -4.00 -13.11 15.31
N SER A 47 -4.93 -12.17 15.32
CA SER A 47 -5.60 -11.71 16.55
C SER A 47 -6.47 -12.78 17.19
N ALA A 48 -6.98 -13.75 16.42
CA ALA A 48 -7.78 -14.86 16.91
C ALA A 48 -6.95 -16.01 17.51
N LEU A 49 -5.63 -16.02 17.30
CA LEU A 49 -4.74 -17.07 17.83
C LEU A 49 -4.75 -17.09 19.38
N PRO A 50 -4.59 -18.25 20.02
CA PRO A 50 -4.41 -18.36 21.47
C PRO A 50 -3.20 -17.55 21.96
N ARG A 51 -3.29 -17.00 23.17
CA ARG A 51 -2.20 -16.19 23.77
C ARG A 51 -0.83 -16.90 23.78
N LYS A 52 -0.81 -18.22 23.97
CA LYS A 52 0.43 -19.02 23.94
C LYS A 52 1.12 -18.94 22.58
N LEU A 53 0.36 -19.00 21.48
CA LEU A 53 0.89 -18.88 20.11
C LEU A 53 1.29 -17.44 19.78
N LYS A 54 0.53 -16.44 20.21
CA LYS A 54 0.88 -15.03 20.02
C LYS A 54 2.21 -14.65 20.68
N ASN A 55 2.48 -15.20 21.88
CA ASN A 55 3.69 -14.94 22.64
C ASN A 55 4.88 -15.83 22.23
N ASN A 56 4.69 -16.74 21.28
CA ASN A 56 5.80 -17.55 20.78
C ASN A 56 6.78 -16.67 20.01
N ARG A 57 8.04 -16.64 20.44
CA ARG A 57 9.12 -15.83 19.85
C ARG A 57 9.34 -16.13 18.36
N VAL A 58 9.23 -17.40 17.97
CA VAL A 58 9.42 -17.83 16.56
C VAL A 58 8.30 -17.30 15.67
N LEU A 59 7.04 -17.46 16.10
CA LEU A 59 5.89 -16.91 15.36
C LEU A 59 5.94 -15.40 15.29
N ARG A 60 6.27 -14.73 16.38
CA ARG A 60 6.46 -13.28 16.40
C ARG A 60 7.54 -12.85 15.40
N PHE A 61 8.70 -13.52 15.41
CA PHE A 61 9.78 -13.25 14.47
C PHE A 61 9.32 -13.43 13.02
N LEU A 62 8.64 -14.52 12.68
CA LEU A 62 8.13 -14.77 11.32
C LEU A 62 7.19 -13.66 10.80
N PHE A 63 6.34 -13.12 11.66
CA PHE A 63 5.42 -12.05 11.28
C PHE A 63 6.05 -10.65 11.30
N GLU A 64 7.07 -10.42 12.09
CA GLU A 64 7.69 -9.12 12.26
C GLU A 64 8.96 -8.93 11.43
N ALA A 65 9.77 -9.98 11.24
CA ALA A 65 11.03 -9.90 10.51
C ALA A 65 10.89 -9.34 9.08
N PRO A 66 9.87 -9.71 8.27
CA PRO A 66 9.70 -9.18 6.92
C PRO A 66 9.41 -7.68 6.86
N LYS A 67 9.05 -7.04 7.97
CA LYS A 67 8.76 -5.60 8.03
C LYS A 67 10.02 -4.73 8.09
N PHE A 68 11.14 -5.27 8.58
CA PHE A 68 12.35 -4.49 8.81
C PHE A 68 13.10 -4.11 7.53
N PRO A 69 13.27 -4.99 6.53
CA PRO A 69 13.90 -4.57 5.30
C PRO A 69 13.00 -3.56 4.55
N PRO A 70 13.55 -2.41 4.12
CA PRO A 70 12.80 -1.47 3.30
C PRO A 70 12.35 -2.14 1.99
N PRO A 71 11.16 -1.80 1.44
CA PRO A 71 10.64 -2.44 0.22
C PRO A 71 11.62 -2.44 -0.96
N ILE A 72 12.44 -1.40 -1.08
CA ILE A 72 13.46 -1.29 -2.12
C ILE A 72 14.50 -2.42 -2.05
N ALA A 73 14.81 -2.93 -0.86
CA ALA A 73 15.78 -4.02 -0.70
C ALA A 73 15.27 -5.37 -1.25
N TRP A 74 13.95 -5.50 -1.40
CA TRP A 74 13.34 -6.69 -1.98
C TRP A 74 13.36 -6.73 -3.50
N ILE A 75 13.64 -5.59 -4.17
CA ILE A 75 13.58 -5.49 -5.63
C ILE A 75 14.46 -6.52 -6.35
N PRO A 76 15.77 -6.65 -6.02
CA PRO A 76 16.63 -7.62 -6.70
C PRO A 76 16.14 -9.06 -6.50
N PHE A 77 15.65 -9.37 -5.29
CA PHE A 77 15.13 -10.68 -4.96
C PHE A 77 13.86 -11.01 -5.76
N VAL A 78 12.92 -10.06 -5.83
CA VAL A 78 11.67 -10.22 -6.58
C VAL A 78 11.95 -10.39 -8.08
N ILE A 79 12.91 -9.62 -8.63
CA ILE A 79 13.31 -9.75 -10.04
C ILE A 79 13.94 -11.11 -10.31
N LEU A 80 14.71 -11.65 -9.38
CA LEU A 80 15.32 -12.97 -9.53
C LEU A 80 14.27 -14.08 -9.69
N PHE A 81 13.13 -13.99 -8.97
CA PHE A 81 12.08 -15.02 -9.00
C PHE A 81 11.04 -14.81 -10.10
N PHE A 82 10.64 -13.57 -10.36
CA PHE A 82 9.53 -13.25 -11.26
C PHE A 82 9.99 -12.59 -12.57
N GLY A 83 11.29 -12.28 -12.70
CA GLY A 83 11.80 -11.53 -13.83
C GLY A 83 11.45 -10.05 -13.79
N ILE A 84 11.82 -9.32 -14.86
CA ILE A 84 11.44 -7.92 -15.06
C ILE A 84 10.03 -7.89 -15.66
N GLY A 85 9.11 -7.13 -15.04
CA GLY A 85 7.75 -6.97 -15.56
C GLY A 85 6.71 -6.60 -14.50
N GLU A 86 5.44 -6.68 -14.90
CA GLU A 86 4.28 -6.24 -14.10
C GLU A 86 4.14 -7.02 -12.79
N ILE A 87 4.39 -8.34 -12.80
CA ILE A 87 4.27 -9.19 -11.60
C ILE A 87 5.26 -8.75 -10.53
N SER A 88 6.49 -8.43 -10.92
CA SER A 88 7.51 -7.93 -9.99
C SER A 88 7.11 -6.59 -9.40
N ALA A 89 6.58 -5.67 -10.21
CA ALA A 89 6.10 -4.40 -9.73
C ALA A 89 4.93 -4.55 -8.72
N TYR A 90 3.93 -5.39 -9.04
CA TYR A 90 2.82 -5.68 -8.11
C TYR A 90 3.31 -6.29 -6.80
N THR A 91 4.28 -7.21 -6.87
CA THR A 91 4.84 -7.86 -5.67
C THR A 91 5.56 -6.88 -4.78
N ILE A 92 6.32 -5.94 -5.34
CA ILE A 92 7.05 -4.93 -4.56
C ILE A 92 6.08 -3.95 -3.90
N VAL A 93 5.03 -3.52 -4.62
CA VAL A 93 3.95 -2.71 -4.05
C VAL A 93 3.24 -3.46 -2.92
N PHE A 94 2.92 -4.74 -3.15
CA PHE A 94 2.32 -5.60 -2.13
C PHE A 94 3.19 -5.67 -0.86
N ILE A 95 4.49 -5.92 -0.98
CA ILE A 95 5.42 -5.97 0.16
C ILE A 95 5.41 -4.64 0.94
N GLY A 96 5.47 -3.51 0.23
CA GLY A 96 5.44 -2.19 0.84
C GLY A 96 4.13 -1.89 1.59
N ALA A 97 2.99 -2.24 0.98
CA ALA A 97 1.67 -1.97 1.55
C ALA A 97 1.24 -2.98 2.62
N PHE A 98 1.66 -4.23 2.51
CA PHE A 98 1.24 -5.33 3.39
C PHE A 98 1.57 -5.06 4.86
N SER A 99 2.79 -4.61 5.16
CA SER A 99 3.26 -4.43 6.53
C SER A 99 2.37 -3.47 7.35
N PRO A 100 2.09 -2.23 6.93
CA PRO A 100 1.23 -1.32 7.66
C PRO A 100 -0.22 -1.82 7.74
N ILE A 101 -0.77 -2.41 6.67
CA ILE A 101 -2.14 -2.93 6.64
C ILE A 101 -2.29 -4.08 7.64
N PHE A 102 -1.40 -5.07 7.59
CA PHE A 102 -1.39 -6.21 8.50
C PHE A 102 -1.24 -5.78 9.97
N THR A 103 -0.30 -4.86 10.25
CA THR A 103 -0.05 -4.40 11.61
C THR A 103 -1.25 -3.66 12.18
N ASN A 104 -1.81 -2.71 11.43
CA ASN A 104 -2.98 -1.96 11.88
C ASN A 104 -4.23 -2.84 12.02
N ALA A 105 -4.41 -3.84 11.16
CA ALA A 105 -5.50 -4.80 11.30
C ALA A 105 -5.35 -5.66 12.58
N TYR A 106 -4.14 -6.12 12.86
CA TYR A 106 -3.84 -6.87 14.09
C TYR A 106 -4.02 -6.01 15.35
N ASP A 107 -3.43 -4.83 15.40
CA ASP A 107 -3.49 -3.93 16.55
C ASP A 107 -4.91 -3.41 16.78
N GLY A 108 -5.63 -3.10 15.70
CA GLY A 108 -7.04 -2.75 15.76
C GLY A 108 -7.89 -3.86 16.38
N ALA A 109 -7.68 -5.10 15.95
CA ALA A 109 -8.37 -6.23 16.52
C ALA A 109 -8.01 -6.48 18.00
N GLU A 110 -6.77 -6.29 18.40
CA GLU A 110 -6.35 -6.43 19.81
C GLU A 110 -6.90 -5.30 20.70
N SER A 111 -7.07 -4.09 20.16
CA SER A 111 -7.58 -2.93 20.89
C SER A 111 -9.09 -2.96 21.20
N VAL A 112 -9.83 -3.89 20.60
CA VAL A 112 -11.29 -4.03 20.83
C VAL A 112 -11.57 -4.26 22.32
N SER A 113 -12.47 -3.44 22.88
CA SER A 113 -12.76 -3.39 24.31
C SER A 113 -13.21 -4.74 24.89
N ARG A 114 -12.89 -4.97 26.16
CA ARG A 114 -13.38 -6.17 26.89
C ARG A 114 -14.90 -6.21 26.99
N ILE A 115 -15.53 -5.02 27.04
CA ILE A 115 -17.00 -4.93 27.09
C ILE A 115 -17.58 -5.50 25.79
N THR A 116 -17.13 -5.00 24.63
CA THR A 116 -17.57 -5.50 23.32
C THR A 116 -17.37 -7.01 23.17
N ARG A 117 -16.21 -7.53 23.61
CA ARG A 117 -15.90 -8.97 23.58
C ARG A 117 -16.84 -9.78 24.50
N ASN A 118 -17.14 -9.27 25.68
CA ASN A 118 -18.04 -9.95 26.62
C ASN A 118 -19.50 -9.92 26.15
N THR A 119 -19.97 -8.78 25.64
CA THR A 119 -21.31 -8.66 25.04
C THR A 119 -21.50 -9.67 23.90
N ALA A 120 -20.51 -9.78 23.00
CA ALA A 120 -20.57 -10.76 21.93
C ALA A 120 -20.68 -12.22 22.45
N ARG A 121 -19.96 -12.54 23.53
CA ARG A 121 -20.03 -13.86 24.19
C ARG A 121 -21.41 -14.11 24.81
N SER A 122 -21.99 -13.09 25.46
CA SER A 122 -23.34 -13.18 26.03
C SER A 122 -24.42 -13.38 24.96
N MET A 123 -24.15 -12.93 23.72
CA MET A 123 -25.01 -13.16 22.56
C MET A 123 -24.68 -14.47 21.83
N GLU A 124 -23.85 -15.32 22.41
CA GLU A 124 -23.41 -16.61 21.84
C GLU A 124 -22.77 -16.51 20.45
N ILE A 125 -22.15 -15.38 20.13
CA ILE A 125 -21.46 -15.17 18.85
C ILE A 125 -20.02 -15.66 18.98
N TYR A 126 -19.67 -16.74 18.26
CA TYR A 126 -18.35 -17.37 18.30
C TYR A 126 -17.76 -17.60 16.91
N GLY A 127 -16.47 -17.98 16.85
CA GLY A 127 -15.78 -18.43 15.65
C GLY A 127 -15.63 -17.34 14.59
N ILE A 128 -15.85 -17.73 13.35
CA ILE A 128 -15.68 -16.85 12.18
C ILE A 128 -16.67 -15.67 12.21
N ARG A 129 -17.90 -15.92 12.67
CA ARG A 129 -18.92 -14.88 12.80
C ARG A 129 -18.52 -13.81 13.81
N TYR A 130 -17.92 -14.18 14.93
CA TYR A 130 -17.36 -13.25 15.90
C TYR A 130 -16.24 -12.39 15.27
N LEU A 131 -15.35 -13.00 14.48
CA LEU A 131 -14.22 -12.30 13.86
C LEU A 131 -14.71 -11.25 12.85
N PHE A 132 -15.63 -11.60 11.96
CA PHE A 132 -16.05 -10.69 10.88
C PHE A 132 -17.19 -9.73 11.30
N CYS A 133 -18.13 -10.14 12.13
CA CYS A 133 -19.25 -9.28 12.51
C CYS A 133 -18.92 -8.34 13.69
N ILE A 134 -18.01 -8.73 14.58
CA ILE A 134 -17.71 -7.93 15.77
C ILE A 134 -16.32 -7.34 15.70
N ILE A 135 -15.29 -8.18 15.60
CA ILE A 135 -13.89 -7.70 15.67
C ILE A 135 -13.54 -6.84 14.48
N PHE A 136 -13.86 -7.28 13.27
CA PHE A 136 -13.59 -6.50 12.04
C PHE A 136 -14.25 -5.12 12.10
N GLN A 137 -15.55 -5.07 12.44
CA GLN A 137 -16.26 -3.79 12.50
C GLN A 137 -15.72 -2.86 13.59
N ALA A 138 -15.42 -3.40 14.77
CA ALA A 138 -14.87 -2.61 15.86
C ALA A 138 -13.44 -2.11 15.57
N SER A 139 -12.66 -2.85 14.78
CA SER A 139 -11.28 -2.47 14.38
C SER A 139 -11.21 -1.69 13.07
N LEU A 140 -12.34 -1.48 12.39
CA LEU A 140 -12.38 -0.85 11.05
C LEU A 140 -11.67 0.51 10.98
N PRO A 141 -11.78 1.43 11.95
CA PRO A 141 -11.06 2.70 11.92
C PRO A 141 -9.54 2.50 11.83
N GLN A 142 -9.00 1.55 12.60
CA GLN A 142 -7.57 1.29 12.61
C GLN A 142 -7.13 0.54 11.34
N ILE A 143 -7.95 -0.35 10.83
CA ILE A 143 -7.73 -1.02 9.54
C ILE A 143 -7.62 0.02 8.41
N LEU A 144 -8.54 0.98 8.34
CA LEU A 144 -8.53 2.03 7.31
C LEU A 144 -7.31 2.95 7.43
N THR A 145 -6.87 3.27 8.66
CA THR A 145 -5.59 3.94 8.88
C THR A 145 -4.42 3.12 8.31
N GLY A 146 -4.43 1.81 8.52
CA GLY A 146 -3.43 0.90 7.93
C GLY A 146 -3.46 0.89 6.39
N VAL A 147 -4.65 0.91 5.79
CA VAL A 147 -4.81 0.98 4.33
C VAL A 147 -4.26 2.30 3.79
N ARG A 148 -4.56 3.43 4.43
CA ARG A 148 -4.03 4.75 4.04
C ARG A 148 -2.51 4.79 4.06
N ILE A 149 -1.88 4.31 5.14
CA ILE A 149 -0.42 4.20 5.24
C ILE A 149 0.11 3.24 4.17
N GLY A 150 -0.59 2.11 3.94
CA GLY A 150 -0.25 1.12 2.93
C GLY A 150 -0.25 1.68 1.51
N ILE A 151 -1.22 2.53 1.17
CA ILE A 151 -1.27 3.23 -0.13
C ILE A 151 -0.03 4.11 -0.31
N SER A 152 0.32 4.90 0.71
CA SER A 152 1.51 5.77 0.65
C SER A 152 2.80 4.99 0.51
N MET A 153 2.97 3.91 1.28
CA MET A 153 4.15 3.04 1.20
C MET A 153 4.21 2.27 -0.13
N GLY A 154 3.06 1.81 -0.64
CA GLY A 154 2.94 1.16 -1.95
C GLY A 154 3.30 2.12 -3.09
N TRP A 155 2.88 3.39 -3.01
CA TRP A 155 3.24 4.43 -3.98
C TRP A 155 4.75 4.67 -4.01
N MET A 156 5.40 4.82 -2.86
CA MET A 156 6.86 4.96 -2.80
C MET A 156 7.57 3.71 -3.35
N SER A 157 7.02 2.54 -3.06
CA SER A 157 7.60 1.26 -3.50
C SER A 157 7.53 1.06 -5.01
N VAL A 158 6.43 1.47 -5.67
CA VAL A 158 6.29 1.32 -7.13
C VAL A 158 7.27 2.22 -7.86
N ILE A 159 7.43 3.48 -7.42
CA ILE A 159 8.39 4.39 -8.04
C ILE A 159 9.82 3.83 -7.97
N ALA A 160 10.22 3.30 -6.81
CA ALA A 160 11.52 2.65 -6.66
C ALA A 160 11.69 1.41 -7.56
N ALA A 161 10.64 0.59 -7.68
CA ALA A 161 10.63 -0.58 -8.56
C ALA A 161 10.76 -0.18 -10.03
N GLU A 162 10.01 0.82 -10.48
CA GLU A 162 10.04 1.34 -11.84
C GLU A 162 11.39 1.97 -12.21
N MET A 163 12.05 2.62 -11.27
CA MET A 163 13.40 3.18 -11.49
C MET A 163 14.47 2.11 -11.70
N ILE A 164 14.32 0.94 -11.09
CA ILE A 164 15.34 -0.12 -11.13
C ILE A 164 15.06 -1.12 -12.26
N SER A 165 13.81 -1.50 -12.45
CA SER A 165 13.40 -2.58 -13.35
C SER A 165 12.28 -2.21 -14.29
N GLY A 166 11.84 -0.94 -14.29
CA GLY A 166 10.72 -0.50 -15.11
C GLY A 166 11.05 -0.43 -16.59
N GLN A 167 10.02 -0.70 -17.40
CA GLN A 167 9.98 -0.43 -18.84
C GLN A 167 8.90 0.62 -19.16
N SER A 168 8.18 1.07 -18.13
CA SER A 168 7.11 2.06 -18.18
C SER A 168 6.81 2.56 -16.78
N GLY A 169 6.09 3.67 -16.67
CA GLY A 169 5.72 4.29 -15.42
C GLY A 169 6.54 5.54 -15.10
N LEU A 170 6.13 6.30 -14.09
CA LEU A 170 6.76 7.57 -13.72
C LEU A 170 8.18 7.38 -13.19
N GLY A 171 8.46 6.31 -12.46
CA GLY A 171 9.81 6.00 -12.02
C GLY A 171 10.75 5.66 -13.17
N TYR A 172 10.26 4.96 -14.20
CA TYR A 172 11.00 4.75 -15.44
C TYR A 172 11.25 6.05 -16.18
N SER A 173 10.26 6.94 -16.27
CA SER A 173 10.39 8.27 -16.86
C SER A 173 11.52 9.07 -16.23
N ILE A 174 11.54 9.17 -14.90
CA ILE A 174 12.64 9.84 -14.16
C ILE A 174 14.00 9.25 -14.54
N GLN A 175 14.11 7.92 -14.56
CA GLN A 175 15.36 7.24 -14.87
C GLN A 175 15.82 7.52 -16.31
N LEU A 176 14.90 7.50 -17.26
CA LEU A 176 15.16 7.82 -18.67
C LEU A 176 15.63 9.27 -18.84
N ASN A 177 14.90 10.23 -18.26
CA ASN A 177 15.25 11.65 -18.31
C ASN A 177 16.59 11.94 -17.64
N ARG A 178 16.92 11.24 -16.57
CA ARG A 178 18.23 11.33 -15.91
C ARG A 178 19.37 10.86 -16.84
N LEU A 179 19.18 9.74 -17.52
CA LEU A 179 20.17 9.19 -18.46
C LEU A 179 20.37 10.08 -19.69
N ASN A 180 19.32 10.76 -20.12
CA ASN A 180 19.33 11.70 -21.24
C ASN A 180 19.79 13.10 -20.82
N LEU A 181 20.16 13.33 -19.55
CA LEU A 181 20.54 14.64 -18.98
C LEU A 181 19.45 15.71 -19.10
N GLN A 182 18.19 15.29 -19.19
CA GLN A 182 17.00 16.16 -19.29
C GLN A 182 16.47 16.47 -17.89
N TYR A 183 17.21 17.26 -17.13
CA TYR A 183 16.89 17.54 -15.72
C TYR A 183 15.57 18.28 -15.53
N ASP A 184 15.19 19.14 -16.49
CA ASP A 184 13.93 19.89 -16.47
C ASP A 184 12.73 18.93 -16.45
N LEU A 185 12.76 17.90 -17.31
CA LEU A 185 11.72 16.90 -17.43
C LEU A 185 11.70 15.99 -16.20
N MET A 186 12.87 15.66 -15.65
CA MET A 186 12.97 14.91 -14.41
C MET A 186 12.28 15.63 -13.23
N VAL A 187 12.41 16.96 -13.14
CA VAL A 187 11.71 17.76 -12.12
C VAL A 187 10.21 17.71 -12.32
N VAL A 188 9.73 17.77 -13.57
CA VAL A 188 8.29 17.63 -13.86
C VAL A 188 7.76 16.27 -13.43
N ASP A 189 8.47 15.18 -13.73
CA ASP A 189 8.09 13.83 -13.26
C ASP A 189 8.03 13.77 -11.73
N MET A 190 8.99 14.36 -11.03
CA MET A 190 8.99 14.42 -9.55
C MET A 190 7.78 15.16 -8.99
N LEU A 191 7.41 16.30 -9.60
CA LEU A 191 6.22 17.06 -9.21
C LEU A 191 4.93 16.26 -9.45
N LEU A 192 4.85 15.56 -10.58
CA LEU A 192 3.72 14.69 -10.89
C LEU A 192 3.60 13.51 -9.92
N ILE A 193 4.72 12.88 -9.57
CA ILE A 193 4.74 11.83 -8.56
C ILE A 193 4.22 12.35 -7.22
N GLY A 194 4.67 13.53 -6.80
CA GLY A 194 4.18 14.18 -5.58
C GLY A 194 2.69 14.47 -5.63
N PHE A 195 2.21 15.02 -6.74
CA PHE A 195 0.81 15.37 -6.94
C PHE A 195 -0.11 14.12 -6.96
N ILE A 196 0.26 13.09 -7.73
CA ILE A 196 -0.54 11.85 -7.80
C ILE A 196 -0.51 11.13 -6.45
N GLY A 197 0.64 11.07 -5.77
CA GLY A 197 0.74 10.50 -4.43
C GLY A 197 -0.18 11.21 -3.42
N PHE A 198 -0.23 12.54 -3.49
CA PHE A 198 -1.16 13.34 -2.69
C PHE A 198 -2.63 13.03 -3.02
N LEU A 199 -2.99 12.92 -4.30
CA LEU A 199 -4.36 12.56 -4.70
C LEU A 199 -4.76 11.16 -4.23
N LEU A 200 -3.87 10.18 -4.30
CA LEU A 200 -4.10 8.83 -3.80
C LEU A 200 -4.31 8.83 -2.27
N PHE A 201 -3.51 9.60 -1.55
CA PHE A 201 -3.64 9.76 -0.10
C PHE A 201 -4.95 10.43 0.29
N GLU A 202 -5.31 11.56 -0.34
CA GLU A 202 -6.57 12.26 -0.07
C GLU A 202 -7.79 11.40 -0.45
N GLY A 203 -7.71 10.65 -1.55
CA GLY A 203 -8.73 9.68 -1.92
C GLY A 203 -8.95 8.63 -0.83
N ALA A 204 -7.88 8.14 -0.22
CA ALA A 204 -7.96 7.19 0.91
C ALA A 204 -8.58 7.84 2.15
N VAL A 205 -8.24 9.10 2.46
CA VAL A 205 -8.83 9.87 3.58
C VAL A 205 -10.32 10.09 3.37
N LEU A 206 -10.74 10.46 2.16
CA LEU A 206 -12.16 10.64 1.85
C LEU A 206 -12.94 9.33 1.95
N PHE A 207 -12.35 8.23 1.48
CA PHE A 207 -12.92 6.89 1.62
C PHE A 207 -13.08 6.48 3.08
N GLU A 208 -12.04 6.72 3.91
CA GLU A 208 -12.07 6.49 5.35
C GLU A 208 -13.20 7.26 6.02
N LYS A 209 -13.33 8.58 5.76
CA LYS A 209 -14.40 9.44 6.32
C LYS A 209 -15.79 8.95 5.93
N LYS A 210 -15.98 8.49 4.69
CA LYS A 210 -17.28 8.00 4.20
C LYS A 210 -17.69 6.70 4.89
N ILE A 211 -16.74 5.80 5.16
CA ILE A 211 -17.01 4.52 5.82
C ILE A 211 -17.24 4.69 7.32
N ILE A 212 -16.50 5.60 7.99
CA ILE A 212 -16.58 5.81 9.45
C ILE A 212 -17.59 6.92 9.81
N SER A 213 -18.58 7.20 8.98
CA SER A 213 -19.57 8.26 9.21
C SER A 213 -20.35 8.11 10.52
N TRP A 214 -20.34 6.92 11.18
CA TRP A 214 -21.01 6.69 12.47
C TRP A 214 -20.22 7.18 13.71
N LYS A 215 -19.02 7.76 13.54
CA LYS A 215 -18.14 8.22 14.62
C LYS A 215 -18.18 9.74 14.83
N GLY A 216 -19.07 10.44 14.07
CA GLY A 216 -19.35 11.86 14.19
C GLY A 216 -20.32 12.20 15.32
#